data_9325a19687124bf0f6e64bd7d3c7b8dd
#
_entry.id   9325a19687124bf0f6e64bd7d3c7b8dd
#
_cell.length_a   1.000
_cell.length_b   1.000
_cell.length_c   1.000
_cell.angle_alpha   90.00
_cell.angle_beta   90.00
_cell.angle_gamma   90.00
#
_symmetry.space_group_name_H-M   'P 1'
#
loop_
_entity.id
_entity.type
_entity.pdbx_description
1 polymer ?
#
loop_
_entity_poly.entity_id
_entity_poly.type
_entity_poly.pdbx_seq_one_letter_code
_entity_poly.pdbx_strand_id
1 'polypeptide(L)'
;MAPFVRHFRSPRGSVPRSVLLMGGLLLAAPLLSGCKLLDQRTFNPNAGKPPHPYIPPAPPAPPAPPPHAPFLAIAGGTPESEYGPVVERAAKAALSRKANVLFIVQAFAPPQPTPDAQAQALTDVTNHLAAVVASHLEKAGAQPIQIEMHAITDPSTTKPSVRVDVR
;
A
#
# COMPACT_ATOMS: atom_id res chain seq x y z
N MET A 1 6.58 2.78 -46.18
CA MET A 1 7.36 1.83 -45.34
C MET A 1 6.46 0.69 -44.97
N ALA A 2 6.73 -0.51 -45.55
CA ALA A 2 5.84 -1.66 -45.54
C ALA A 2 6.06 -2.56 -44.31
N PRO A 3 5.00 -3.27 -43.81
CA PRO A 3 5.16 -4.20 -42.72
C PRO A 3 5.62 -5.57 -43.18
N PHE A 4 6.54 -6.14 -42.45
CA PHE A 4 7.17 -7.43 -42.69
C PHE A 4 6.29 -8.56 -42.12
N VAL A 5 5.57 -9.28 -42.97
CA VAL A 5 4.81 -10.49 -42.62
C VAL A 5 5.74 -11.71 -42.76
N ARG A 6 6.06 -12.38 -41.65
CA ARG A 6 6.73 -13.69 -41.68
C ARG A 6 5.72 -14.81 -41.69
N HIS A 7 5.62 -15.49 -42.83
CA HIS A 7 4.93 -16.77 -42.96
C HIS A 7 5.73 -17.89 -42.29
N PHE A 8 5.13 -18.50 -41.27
CA PHE A 8 5.62 -19.77 -40.72
C PHE A 8 5.03 -20.93 -41.49
N ARG A 9 5.88 -21.64 -42.22
CA ARG A 9 5.55 -22.80 -43.06
C ARG A 9 5.72 -24.07 -42.21
N SER A 10 4.63 -24.78 -41.99
CA SER A 10 4.57 -26.07 -41.31
C SER A 10 5.02 -27.21 -42.25
N PRO A 11 5.90 -28.13 -41.89
CA PRO A 11 6.16 -29.33 -42.66
C PRO A 11 5.22 -30.46 -42.22
N ARG A 12 4.45 -30.96 -43.18
CA ARG A 12 3.72 -32.23 -43.10
C ARG A 12 4.72 -33.37 -43.19
N GLY A 13 4.85 -34.15 -42.12
CA GLY A 13 5.56 -35.42 -42.09
C GLY A 13 4.54 -36.55 -42.15
N SER A 14 4.56 -37.28 -43.25
CA SER A 14 3.78 -38.47 -43.53
C SER A 14 4.22 -39.67 -42.70
N VAL A 15 3.22 -40.37 -42.12
CA VAL A 15 3.41 -41.63 -41.40
C VAL A 15 3.26 -42.79 -42.39
N PRO A 16 4.21 -43.75 -42.50
CA PRO A 16 3.97 -44.99 -43.21
C PRO A 16 3.31 -46.03 -42.30
N ARG A 17 2.20 -46.55 -42.76
CA ARG A 17 1.60 -47.80 -42.28
C ARG A 17 2.45 -48.97 -42.78
N SER A 18 2.85 -49.86 -41.89
CA SER A 18 3.12 -51.27 -42.23
C SER A 18 3.11 -52.10 -40.93
N VAL A 19 2.09 -52.86 -40.80
CA VAL A 19 2.00 -54.32 -40.91
C VAL A 19 2.48 -55.09 -39.69
N LEU A 20 1.50 -55.59 -38.94
CA LEU A 20 1.15 -56.99 -38.66
C LEU A 20 2.30 -57.93 -38.32
N LEU A 21 2.20 -58.54 -37.19
CA LEU A 21 2.18 -60.00 -36.96
C LEU A 21 2.26 -60.26 -35.44
N MET A 22 1.15 -60.72 -34.91
CA MET A 22 0.93 -62.07 -34.38
C MET A 22 2.02 -62.65 -33.51
N GLY A 23 1.65 -62.95 -32.27
CA GLY A 23 2.17 -64.12 -31.61
C GLY A 23 2.59 -63.88 -30.18
N GLY A 24 1.89 -64.44 -29.24
CA GLY A 24 2.42 -64.61 -27.91
C GLY A 24 1.45 -64.28 -26.79
N LEU A 25 0.38 -65.03 -26.77
CA LEU A 25 -0.39 -65.30 -25.55
C LEU A 25 0.53 -65.92 -24.53
N LEU A 26 0.88 -65.19 -23.47
CA LEU A 26 1.29 -65.82 -22.25
C LEU A 26 0.88 -64.98 -21.05
N LEU A 27 -0.03 -65.57 -20.30
CA LEU A 27 -0.41 -65.21 -18.95
C LEU A 27 0.81 -64.77 -18.13
N ALA A 28 0.93 -63.52 -17.87
CA ALA A 28 1.59 -63.05 -16.67
C ALA A 28 0.57 -62.21 -15.92
N ALA A 29 -0.19 -62.88 -15.06
CA ALA A 29 -0.97 -62.15 -14.08
C ALA A 29 -0.02 -61.26 -13.29
N PRO A 30 -0.24 -59.95 -13.29
CA PRO A 30 0.50 -59.09 -12.39
C PRO A 30 0.02 -59.39 -10.98
N LEU A 31 0.86 -60.02 -10.20
CA LEU A 31 0.79 -59.94 -8.75
C LEU A 31 1.11 -58.48 -8.37
N LEU A 32 0.32 -57.57 -8.82
CA LEU A 32 0.13 -56.28 -8.20
C LEU A 32 -0.77 -56.53 -6.98
N SER A 33 -0.25 -57.29 -6.04
CA SER A 33 -0.65 -57.15 -4.66
C SER A 33 -0.26 -55.70 -4.32
N GLY A 34 -1.18 -54.78 -4.56
CA GLY A 34 -1.07 -53.42 -4.13
C GLY A 34 -0.69 -53.48 -2.66
N CYS A 35 0.51 -52.99 -2.36
CA CYS A 35 0.83 -52.62 -1.02
C CYS A 35 -0.32 -51.70 -0.62
N LYS A 36 -1.17 -52.19 0.27
CA LYS A 36 -2.15 -51.38 0.95
C LYS A 36 -1.32 -50.33 1.65
N LEU A 37 -1.07 -49.20 0.99
CA LEU A 37 -0.42 -48.06 1.60
C LEU A 37 -1.22 -47.78 2.86
N LEU A 38 -0.59 -48.06 3.99
CA LEU A 38 -1.17 -47.73 5.29
C LEU A 38 -1.54 -46.27 5.24
N ASP A 39 -2.86 -46.00 5.22
CA ASP A 39 -3.37 -44.64 5.18
C ASP A 39 -2.84 -43.92 6.43
N GLN A 40 -2.13 -42.84 6.23
CA GLN A 40 -1.58 -42.05 7.32
C GLN A 40 -2.67 -41.62 8.32
N ARG A 41 -3.93 -41.61 7.90
CA ARG A 41 -5.09 -41.38 8.77
C ARG A 41 -5.26 -42.41 9.86
N THR A 42 -4.70 -43.62 9.68
CA THR A 42 -4.73 -44.68 10.70
C THR A 42 -3.88 -44.29 11.92
N PHE A 43 -2.82 -43.53 11.69
CA PHE A 43 -1.92 -43.10 12.76
C PHE A 43 -2.14 -41.66 13.20
N ASN A 44 -2.69 -40.83 12.29
CA ASN A 44 -2.99 -39.43 12.56
C ASN A 44 -4.36 -39.10 11.99
N PRO A 45 -5.40 -38.94 12.82
CA PRO A 45 -6.75 -38.55 12.36
C PRO A 45 -6.81 -37.23 11.63
N ASN A 46 -5.77 -36.40 11.72
CA ASN A 46 -5.64 -35.12 11.03
C ASN A 46 -4.82 -35.22 9.74
N ALA A 47 -4.31 -36.41 9.37
CA ALA A 47 -3.60 -36.58 8.11
C ALA A 47 -4.52 -36.26 6.92
N GLY A 48 -4.05 -35.41 6.02
CA GLY A 48 -4.80 -34.97 4.86
C GLY A 48 -5.78 -33.82 5.12
N LYS A 49 -5.91 -33.35 6.35
CA LYS A 49 -6.56 -32.05 6.59
C LYS A 49 -5.54 -30.94 6.31
N PRO A 50 -5.97 -29.83 5.67
CA PRO A 50 -5.08 -28.70 5.52
C PRO A 50 -4.61 -28.25 6.90
N PRO A 51 -3.32 -27.93 7.07
CA PRO A 51 -2.83 -27.41 8.33
C PRO A 51 -3.62 -26.15 8.68
N HIS A 52 -4.22 -26.17 9.87
CA HIS A 52 -4.76 -24.91 10.40
C HIS A 52 -3.56 -24.00 10.66
N PRO A 53 -3.41 -22.90 9.91
CA PRO A 53 -2.35 -21.96 10.21
C PRO A 53 -2.53 -21.50 11.66
N TYR A 54 -1.51 -21.76 12.49
CA TYR A 54 -1.48 -21.15 13.80
C TYR A 54 -1.35 -19.64 13.60
N ILE A 55 -2.44 -18.92 13.76
CA ILE A 55 -2.44 -17.47 13.83
C ILE A 55 -2.17 -17.14 15.30
N PRO A 56 -0.95 -16.71 15.66
CA PRO A 56 -0.68 -16.25 17.02
C PRO A 56 -1.68 -15.16 17.36
N PRO A 57 -2.17 -15.08 18.61
CA PRO A 57 -2.94 -13.92 19.04
C PRO A 57 -2.16 -12.66 18.69
N ALA A 58 -2.82 -11.71 18.03
CA ALA A 58 -2.17 -10.44 17.71
C ALA A 58 -1.56 -9.86 19.00
N PRO A 59 -0.28 -9.43 18.98
CA PRO A 59 0.29 -8.77 20.13
C PRO A 59 -0.64 -7.63 20.58
N PRO A 60 -0.79 -7.38 21.87
CA PRO A 60 -1.55 -6.22 22.32
C PRO A 60 -1.03 -4.98 21.58
N ALA A 61 -1.95 -4.21 21.01
CA ALA A 61 -1.58 -2.97 20.34
C ALA A 61 -0.78 -2.12 21.32
N PRO A 62 0.36 -1.55 20.92
CA PRO A 62 1.09 -0.61 21.76
C PRO A 62 0.13 0.49 22.25
N PRO A 63 0.24 0.92 23.51
CA PRO A 63 -0.55 2.06 23.97
C PRO A 63 -0.38 3.22 23.00
N ALA A 64 -1.51 3.82 22.57
CA ALA A 64 -1.44 4.99 21.71
C ALA A 64 -0.57 6.05 22.41
N PRO A 65 0.41 6.65 21.71
CA PRO A 65 1.19 7.72 22.30
C PRO A 65 0.26 8.85 22.74
N PRO A 66 0.54 9.50 23.86
CA PRO A 66 -0.27 10.62 24.33
C PRO A 66 -0.35 11.69 23.22
N PRO A 67 -1.52 12.32 23.05
CA PRO A 67 -1.67 13.37 22.05
C PRO A 67 -0.69 14.51 22.34
N HIS A 68 0.23 14.75 21.43
CA HIS A 68 1.12 15.92 21.51
C HIS A 68 0.40 17.13 20.93
N ALA A 69 0.65 18.30 21.50
CA ALA A 69 0.25 19.52 20.84
C ALA A 69 1.00 19.65 19.52
N PRO A 70 0.33 19.97 18.40
CA PRO A 70 0.99 20.16 17.12
C PRO A 70 2.01 21.33 17.22
N PHE A 71 3.06 21.25 16.43
CA PHE A 71 4.06 22.31 16.34
C PHE A 71 3.44 23.63 15.86
N LEU A 72 2.54 23.54 14.88
CA LEU A 72 1.71 24.66 14.40
C LEU A 72 0.31 24.15 14.07
N ALA A 73 -0.69 24.98 14.29
CA ALA A 73 -2.07 24.73 13.89
C ALA A 73 -2.65 25.96 13.19
N ILE A 74 -3.18 25.77 11.99
CA ILE A 74 -3.73 26.85 11.15
C ILE A 74 -5.18 26.47 10.81
N ALA A 75 -6.11 27.33 11.20
CA ALA A 75 -7.53 27.14 10.87
C ALA A 75 -7.81 27.59 9.43
N GLY A 76 -8.70 26.88 8.75
CA GLY A 76 -9.16 27.29 7.43
C GLY A 76 -9.87 28.66 7.50
N GLY A 77 -9.56 29.50 6.52
CA GLY A 77 -10.04 30.88 6.47
C GLY A 77 -9.12 31.92 7.13
N THR A 78 -8.04 31.47 7.81
CA THR A 78 -7.01 32.40 8.28
C THR A 78 -6.25 32.98 7.07
N PRO A 79 -6.09 34.31 6.97
CA PRO A 79 -5.35 34.91 5.87
C PRO A 79 -3.88 34.48 5.85
N GLU A 80 -3.31 34.28 4.66
CA GLU A 80 -1.90 33.91 4.50
C GLU A 80 -0.94 34.92 5.14
N SER A 81 -1.28 36.23 5.05
CA SER A 81 -0.49 37.31 5.67
C SER A 81 -0.35 37.19 7.18
N GLU A 82 -1.27 36.46 7.85
CA GLU A 82 -1.26 36.27 9.29
C GLU A 82 -0.41 35.07 9.68
N TYR A 83 -0.61 33.91 9.02
CA TYR A 83 0.11 32.70 9.39
C TYR A 83 1.47 32.54 8.69
N GLY A 84 1.66 33.07 7.50
CA GLY A 84 2.89 32.90 6.72
C GLY A 84 4.16 33.29 7.48
N PRO A 85 4.25 34.51 8.04
CA PRO A 85 5.41 34.92 8.85
C PRO A 85 5.63 34.07 10.10
N VAL A 86 4.55 33.53 10.68
CA VAL A 86 4.62 32.65 11.86
C VAL A 86 5.22 31.31 11.47
N VAL A 87 4.74 30.71 10.37
CA VAL A 87 5.26 29.45 9.83
C VAL A 87 6.74 29.58 9.50
N GLU A 88 7.14 30.62 8.77
CA GLU A 88 8.55 30.83 8.42
C GLU A 88 9.45 31.00 9.63
N ARG A 89 9.02 31.75 10.64
CA ARG A 89 9.78 31.94 11.87
C ARG A 89 9.94 30.65 12.65
N ALA A 90 8.84 29.88 12.79
CA ALA A 90 8.85 28.61 13.48
C ALA A 90 9.74 27.57 12.76
N ALA A 91 9.64 27.52 11.42
CA ALA A 91 10.46 26.64 10.60
C ALA A 91 11.96 26.96 10.71
N LYS A 92 12.34 28.25 10.64
CA LYS A 92 13.73 28.68 10.86
C LYS A 92 14.24 28.28 12.25
N ALA A 93 13.41 28.43 13.27
CA ALA A 93 13.76 28.02 14.64
C ALA A 93 13.91 26.49 14.77
N ALA A 94 13.11 25.70 14.07
CA ALA A 94 13.24 24.26 14.04
C ALA A 94 14.53 23.83 13.32
N LEU A 95 14.78 24.37 12.12
CA LEU A 95 15.96 24.07 11.31
C LEU A 95 17.27 24.48 11.99
N SER A 96 17.29 25.56 12.75
CA SER A 96 18.46 25.98 13.52
C SER A 96 18.82 25.03 14.66
N ARG A 97 17.83 24.30 15.20
CA ARG A 97 18.03 23.28 16.25
C ARG A 97 18.44 21.93 15.68
N LYS A 98 17.85 21.57 14.53
CA LYS A 98 18.06 20.29 13.86
C LYS A 98 17.96 20.51 12.36
N ALA A 99 19.09 20.51 11.65
CA ALA A 99 19.13 20.79 10.22
C ALA A 99 18.36 19.76 9.36
N ASN A 100 18.23 18.53 9.84
CA ASN A 100 17.52 17.44 9.16
C ASN A 100 16.13 17.17 9.77
N VAL A 101 15.46 18.19 10.27
CA VAL A 101 14.08 18.08 10.78
C VAL A 101 13.13 17.68 9.66
N LEU A 102 12.18 16.80 9.95
CA LEU A 102 11.08 16.45 9.07
C LEU A 102 9.82 17.20 9.52
N PHE A 103 9.21 17.94 8.60
CA PHE A 103 7.94 18.62 8.80
C PHE A 103 6.81 17.75 8.23
N ILE A 104 5.87 17.36 9.08
CA ILE A 104 4.70 16.60 8.71
C ILE A 104 3.50 17.55 8.66
N VAL A 105 3.06 17.86 7.46
CA VAL A 105 1.94 18.78 7.18
C VAL A 105 0.68 17.95 7.00
N GLN A 106 -0.23 18.03 7.94
CA GLN A 106 -1.49 17.29 7.94
C GLN A 106 -2.65 18.23 7.61
N ALA A 107 -3.28 18.03 6.47
CA ALA A 107 -4.48 18.75 6.03
C ALA A 107 -5.72 18.00 6.50
N PHE A 108 -6.57 18.64 7.28
CA PHE A 108 -7.80 18.09 7.81
C PHE A 108 -9.02 18.69 7.12
N ALA A 109 -9.90 17.82 6.63
CA ALA A 109 -11.22 18.22 6.12
C ALA A 109 -12.33 17.56 6.95
N PRO A 110 -13.44 18.26 7.21
CA PRO A 110 -14.62 17.67 7.82
C PRO A 110 -15.24 16.61 6.90
N PRO A 111 -15.95 15.61 7.46
CA PRO A 111 -16.61 14.57 6.66
C PRO A 111 -17.66 15.18 5.74
N GLN A 112 -17.76 14.66 4.53
CA GLN A 112 -18.73 15.05 3.52
C GLN A 112 -19.72 13.93 3.24
N PRO A 113 -20.94 14.24 2.75
CA PRO A 113 -22.01 13.25 2.59
C PRO A 113 -21.74 12.24 1.45
N THR A 114 -20.88 12.58 0.49
CA THR A 114 -20.54 11.69 -0.64
C THR A 114 -19.04 11.52 -0.81
N PRO A 115 -18.58 10.38 -1.34
CA PRO A 115 -17.14 10.15 -1.60
C PRO A 115 -16.51 11.23 -2.50
N ASP A 116 -17.24 11.66 -3.53
CA ASP A 116 -16.73 12.69 -4.46
C ASP A 116 -16.58 14.05 -3.77
N ALA A 117 -17.57 14.44 -2.96
CA ALA A 117 -17.47 15.67 -2.18
C ALA A 117 -16.34 15.60 -1.14
N GLN A 118 -16.11 14.41 -0.57
CA GLN A 118 -14.99 14.19 0.35
C GLN A 118 -13.64 14.33 -0.36
N ALA A 119 -13.50 13.73 -1.54
CA ALA A 119 -12.30 13.85 -2.35
C ALA A 119 -12.01 15.31 -2.73
N GLN A 120 -13.04 16.07 -3.12
CA GLN A 120 -12.92 17.48 -3.41
C GLN A 120 -12.49 18.28 -2.17
N ALA A 121 -13.13 18.08 -1.03
CA ALA A 121 -12.78 18.79 0.20
C ALA A 121 -11.33 18.53 0.64
N LEU A 122 -10.84 17.30 0.51
CA LEU A 122 -9.43 16.94 0.78
C LEU A 122 -8.49 17.61 -0.22
N THR A 123 -8.86 17.62 -1.50
CA THR A 123 -8.07 18.29 -2.56
C THR A 123 -7.99 19.79 -2.31
N ASP A 124 -9.11 20.41 -1.96
CA ASP A 124 -9.17 21.85 -1.71
C ASP A 124 -8.31 22.26 -0.51
N VAL A 125 -8.43 21.58 0.62
CA VAL A 125 -7.59 21.90 1.78
C VAL A 125 -6.11 21.63 1.52
N THR A 126 -5.80 20.62 0.72
CA THR A 126 -4.41 20.31 0.35
C THR A 126 -3.83 21.42 -0.53
N ASN A 127 -4.55 21.81 -1.59
CA ASN A 127 -4.03 22.77 -2.56
C ASN A 127 -4.03 24.21 -2.05
N HIS A 128 -5.08 24.61 -1.32
CA HIS A 128 -5.27 26.01 -0.92
C HIS A 128 -4.74 26.34 0.47
N LEU A 129 -4.45 25.34 1.30
CA LEU A 129 -3.93 25.60 2.64
C LEU A 129 -2.61 24.86 2.90
N ALA A 130 -2.57 23.53 2.76
CA ALA A 130 -1.38 22.75 3.08
C ALA A 130 -0.21 23.05 2.13
N ALA A 131 -0.45 23.16 0.83
CA ALA A 131 0.58 23.51 -0.15
C ALA A 131 1.15 24.92 0.07
N VAL A 132 0.31 25.87 0.50
CA VAL A 132 0.76 27.22 0.84
C VAL A 132 1.63 27.18 2.10
N VAL A 133 1.24 26.41 3.12
CA VAL A 133 2.06 26.18 4.32
C VAL A 133 3.39 25.55 3.95
N ALA A 134 3.40 24.53 3.10
CA ALA A 134 4.62 23.89 2.61
C ALA A 134 5.54 24.89 1.90
N SER A 135 4.99 25.79 1.07
CA SER A 135 5.79 26.83 0.41
C SER A 135 6.46 27.80 1.39
N HIS A 136 5.80 28.12 2.53
CA HIS A 136 6.41 28.91 3.58
C HIS A 136 7.50 28.15 4.34
N LEU A 137 7.37 26.83 4.51
CA LEU A 137 8.45 25.99 5.06
C LEU A 137 9.67 25.99 4.14
N GLU A 138 9.47 25.87 2.82
CA GLU A 138 10.54 25.98 1.82
C GLU A 138 11.20 27.36 1.81
N LYS A 139 10.43 28.44 1.84
CA LYS A 139 10.95 29.81 1.98
C LYS A 139 11.78 30.01 3.24
N ALA A 140 11.45 29.28 4.30
CA ALA A 140 12.23 29.29 5.54
C ALA A 140 13.55 28.49 5.46
N GLY A 141 13.75 27.72 4.39
CA GLY A 141 14.95 26.91 4.14
C GLY A 141 14.77 25.41 4.29
N ALA A 142 13.54 24.90 4.49
CA ALA A 142 13.28 23.47 4.46
C ALA A 142 13.43 22.94 3.01
N GLN A 143 14.05 21.78 2.87
CA GLN A 143 14.13 21.13 1.56
C GLN A 143 12.83 20.35 1.28
N PRO A 144 12.39 20.18 0.01
CA PRO A 144 11.17 19.42 -0.32
C PRO A 144 11.14 18.02 0.28
N ILE A 145 12.28 17.34 0.39
CA ILE A 145 12.40 16.02 1.00
C ILE A 145 12.16 16.02 2.53
N GLN A 146 12.19 17.18 3.15
CA GLN A 146 11.91 17.38 4.58
C GLN A 146 10.44 17.70 4.85
N ILE A 147 9.60 17.72 3.83
CA ILE A 147 8.18 18.07 3.93
C ILE A 147 7.36 16.88 3.50
N GLU A 148 6.61 16.30 4.42
CA GLU A 148 5.67 15.21 4.18
C GLU A 148 4.25 15.75 4.32
N MET A 149 3.38 15.52 3.32
CA MET A 149 2.01 16.01 3.33
C MET A 149 1.01 14.86 3.40
N HIS A 150 0.01 15.00 4.27
CA HIS A 150 -1.10 14.07 4.43
C HIS A 150 -2.44 14.79 4.37
N ALA A 151 -3.43 14.20 3.70
CA ALA A 151 -4.80 14.67 3.71
C ALA A 151 -5.66 13.66 4.48
N ILE A 152 -6.38 14.13 5.49
CA ILE A 152 -7.08 13.29 6.46
C ILE A 152 -8.50 13.82 6.65
N THR A 153 -9.49 12.92 6.65
CA THR A 153 -10.84 13.24 7.10
C THR A 153 -10.90 13.15 8.62
N ASP A 154 -11.26 14.26 9.26
CA ASP A 154 -11.38 14.31 10.73
C ASP A 154 -12.83 14.64 11.13
N PRO A 155 -13.58 13.66 11.68
CA PRO A 155 -14.95 13.87 12.11
C PRO A 155 -15.10 14.84 13.31
N SER A 156 -14.03 15.13 13.99
CA SER A 156 -14.02 16.07 15.12
C SER A 156 -13.95 17.54 14.67
N THR A 157 -13.62 17.80 13.40
CA THR A 157 -13.50 19.15 12.86
C THR A 157 -14.75 19.56 12.10
N THR A 158 -15.15 20.81 12.25
CA THR A 158 -16.25 21.42 11.47
C THR A 158 -15.75 22.32 10.35
N LYS A 159 -14.47 22.67 10.36
CA LYS A 159 -13.79 23.53 9.36
C LYS A 159 -12.48 22.88 8.94
N PRO A 160 -12.07 23.09 7.68
CA PRO A 160 -10.75 22.65 7.25
C PRO A 160 -9.66 23.26 8.12
N SER A 161 -8.57 22.55 8.31
CA SER A 161 -7.41 23.03 9.09
C SER A 161 -6.13 22.33 8.63
N VAL A 162 -5.00 22.92 8.96
CA VAL A 162 -3.69 22.29 8.77
C VAL A 162 -2.95 22.26 10.11
N ARG A 163 -2.36 21.11 10.40
CA ARG A 163 -1.43 20.95 11.52
C ARG A 163 -0.06 20.59 10.98
N VAL A 164 0.95 21.13 11.58
CA VAL A 164 2.35 20.81 11.27
C VAL A 164 2.96 20.20 12.52
N ASP A 165 3.55 19.03 12.36
CA ASP A 165 4.35 18.37 13.36
C ASP A 165 5.81 18.33 12.92
N VAL A 166 6.73 18.16 13.86
CA VAL A 166 8.18 18.08 13.60
C VAL A 166 8.78 16.84 14.25
N ARG A 167 9.69 16.20 13.51
CA ARG A 167 10.41 14.99 13.95
C ARG A 167 11.91 15.08 13.71
#